data_b56fa8a49e8576a6b45c6d6dff78d0f9
#
_entry.id   b56fa8a49e8576a6b45c6d6dff78d0f9
#
_cell.length_a   1.000
_cell.length_b   1.000
_cell.length_c   1.000
_cell.angle_alpha   90.00
_cell.angle_beta   90.00
_cell.angle_gamma   90.00
#
_symmetry.space_group_name_H-M   'P 1'
#
loop_
_entity.id
_entity.type
_entity.pdbx_description
1 polymer ?
#
loop_
_entity_poly.entity_id
_entity_poly.type
_entity_poly.pdbx_seq_one_letter_code
_entity_poly.pdbx_strand_id
1 'polypeptide(L)'
;MTAQEIVRANRDAKAGREAPGALILGGAHGSLAVARSLGRRGIPVWFATHDHPIAKYSRYVARSFEWAGPSDKGAADWLVELSSSHRPERWVLFAGGDEEVRLVARNHARLQRAYRVTTPPWEIVGMACDKRLIHEHAGAVGVDSPWSRYPRNRDEVAVLDCRFPIILKPRVHAGRNAFSAAKAWRVDDRAALLARYD
;
A
#
# COMPACT_ATOMS: atom_id res chain seq x y z
N MET A 1 43.37 8.77 -20.93
CA MET A 1 42.16 7.97 -20.55
C MET A 1 41.15 8.13 -21.64
N THR A 2 40.81 7.07 -22.34
CA THR A 2 39.84 7.08 -23.42
C THR A 2 38.40 7.03 -22.88
N ALA A 3 37.42 7.46 -23.65
CA ALA A 3 36.01 7.38 -23.26
C ALA A 3 35.57 5.95 -22.89
N GLN A 4 36.19 4.94 -23.51
CA GLN A 4 35.95 3.52 -23.19
C GLN A 4 36.54 3.12 -21.82
N GLU A 5 37.69 3.65 -21.44
CA GLU A 5 38.31 3.42 -20.12
C GLU A 5 37.49 4.10 -19.00
N ILE A 6 36.91 5.28 -19.26
CA ILE A 6 36.02 5.97 -18.32
C ILE A 6 34.71 5.19 -18.14
N VAL A 7 34.12 4.66 -19.23
CA VAL A 7 32.91 3.85 -19.17
C VAL A 7 33.16 2.53 -18.44
N ARG A 8 34.34 1.92 -18.65
CA ARG A 8 34.74 0.68 -17.96
C ARG A 8 35.03 0.91 -16.48
N ALA A 9 35.76 1.98 -16.14
CA ALA A 9 36.03 2.35 -14.74
C ALA A 9 34.74 2.72 -13.98
N ASN A 10 33.78 3.39 -14.64
CA ASN A 10 32.45 3.65 -14.06
C ASN A 10 31.58 2.37 -13.93
N ARG A 11 31.77 1.39 -14.80
CA ARG A 11 31.13 0.07 -14.70
C ARG A 11 31.72 -0.74 -13.53
N ASP A 12 33.03 -0.73 -13.40
CA ASP A 12 33.76 -1.48 -12.36
C ASP A 12 33.57 -0.81 -10.96
N ALA A 13 33.50 0.51 -10.89
CA ALA A 13 33.12 1.23 -9.68
C ALA A 13 31.65 1.02 -9.28
N LYS A 14 30.78 0.73 -10.22
CA LYS A 14 29.39 0.32 -9.98
C LYS A 14 29.26 -1.15 -9.57
N ALA A 15 30.17 -2.02 -10.00
CA ALA A 15 30.18 -3.44 -9.67
C ALA A 15 30.58 -3.73 -8.21
N GLY A 16 31.24 -2.78 -7.53
CA GLY A 16 31.63 -2.90 -6.11
C GLY A 16 30.57 -2.41 -5.11
N ARG A 17 29.47 -1.78 -5.57
CA ARG A 17 28.28 -1.47 -4.77
C ARG A 17 27.11 -2.19 -5.40
N GLU A 18 26.63 -3.27 -4.76
CA GLU A 18 25.36 -3.86 -5.17
C GLU A 18 24.32 -2.75 -5.26
N ALA A 19 23.72 -2.58 -6.45
CA ALA A 19 22.70 -1.58 -6.67
C ALA A 19 21.54 -1.87 -5.70
N PRO A 20 21.03 -0.86 -5.00
CA PRO A 20 19.91 -1.08 -4.08
C PRO A 20 18.74 -1.67 -4.85
N GLY A 21 18.25 -2.81 -4.40
CA GLY A 21 17.08 -3.47 -4.96
C GLY A 21 15.79 -2.96 -4.33
N ALA A 22 14.69 -3.64 -4.65
CA ALA A 22 13.37 -3.39 -4.10
C ALA A 22 12.73 -4.66 -3.57
N LEU A 23 12.17 -4.61 -2.35
CA LEU A 23 11.26 -5.60 -1.82
C LEU A 23 9.83 -5.06 -1.94
N ILE A 24 8.97 -5.78 -2.66
CA ILE A 24 7.57 -5.44 -2.83
C ILE A 24 6.75 -6.39 -1.95
N LEU A 25 5.87 -5.83 -1.12
CA LEU A 25 4.99 -6.59 -0.23
C LEU A 25 3.57 -6.60 -0.77
N GLY A 26 3.00 -7.79 -0.91
CA GLY A 26 1.59 -8.01 -1.23
C GLY A 26 1.12 -7.32 -2.51
N GLY A 27 -0.17 -7.02 -2.56
CA GLY A 27 -0.80 -6.37 -3.69
C GLY A 27 -0.90 -7.27 -4.94
N ALA A 28 -1.79 -6.88 -5.85
CA ALA A 28 -2.07 -7.65 -7.05
C ALA A 28 -1.36 -7.06 -8.30
N HIS A 29 -2.14 -6.48 -9.21
CA HIS A 29 -1.62 -5.92 -10.47
C HIS A 29 -0.65 -4.74 -10.26
N GLY A 30 -0.84 -3.95 -9.19
CA GLY A 30 0.07 -2.86 -8.83
C GLY A 30 1.49 -3.34 -8.58
N SER A 31 1.65 -4.41 -7.82
CA SER A 31 2.95 -5.00 -7.53
C SER A 31 3.64 -5.57 -8.77
N LEU A 32 2.86 -6.16 -9.68
CA LEU A 32 3.38 -6.58 -10.99
C LEU A 32 3.88 -5.38 -11.82
N ALA A 33 3.15 -4.26 -11.79
CA ALA A 33 3.55 -3.04 -12.50
C ALA A 33 4.86 -2.46 -11.92
N VAL A 34 4.99 -2.40 -10.59
CA VAL A 34 6.22 -1.96 -9.91
C VAL A 34 7.39 -2.88 -10.27
N ALA A 35 7.20 -4.21 -10.18
CA ALA A 35 8.23 -5.18 -10.52
C ALA A 35 8.74 -5.01 -11.97
N ARG A 36 7.82 -4.82 -12.92
CA ARG A 36 8.17 -4.59 -14.33
C ARG A 36 8.87 -3.24 -14.55
N SER A 37 8.42 -2.20 -13.87
CA SER A 37 8.98 -0.85 -13.99
C SER A 37 10.44 -0.82 -13.50
N LEU A 38 10.71 -1.41 -12.35
CA LEU A 38 12.04 -1.47 -11.75
C LEU A 38 12.96 -2.44 -12.50
N GLY A 39 12.47 -3.64 -12.79
CA GLY A 39 13.25 -4.68 -13.44
C GLY A 39 13.67 -4.34 -14.87
N ARG A 40 12.86 -3.58 -15.64
CA ARG A 40 13.26 -3.04 -16.96
C ARG A 40 14.45 -2.09 -16.85
N ARG A 41 14.69 -1.50 -15.69
CA ARG A 41 15.83 -0.62 -15.41
C ARG A 41 17.01 -1.36 -14.76
N GLY A 42 16.95 -2.70 -14.71
CA GLY A 42 18.01 -3.52 -14.11
C GLY A 42 18.06 -3.47 -12.58
N ILE A 43 17.01 -2.95 -11.93
CA ILE A 43 16.91 -2.93 -10.46
C ILE A 43 16.45 -4.31 -9.99
N PRO A 44 17.20 -5.00 -9.10
CA PRO A 44 16.79 -6.28 -8.54
C PRO A 44 15.47 -6.15 -7.76
N VAL A 45 14.53 -7.07 -8.01
CA VAL A 45 13.22 -7.06 -7.35
C VAL A 45 13.00 -8.37 -6.62
N TRP A 46 12.64 -8.27 -5.34
CA TRP A 46 12.06 -9.36 -4.57
C TRP A 46 10.59 -9.08 -4.31
N PHE A 47 9.83 -10.14 -4.16
CA PHE A 47 8.40 -10.06 -3.95
C PHE A 47 7.96 -10.99 -2.82
N ALA A 48 7.22 -10.47 -1.84
CA ALA A 48 6.61 -11.25 -0.77
C ALA A 48 5.09 -11.12 -0.82
N THR A 49 4.39 -12.25 -0.78
CA THR A 49 2.92 -12.29 -0.84
C THR A 49 2.36 -13.42 0.01
N HIS A 50 1.11 -13.26 0.43
CA HIS A 50 0.32 -14.26 1.14
C HIS A 50 -0.97 -14.61 0.40
N ASP A 51 -1.40 -13.78 -0.57
CA ASP A 51 -2.71 -13.88 -1.20
C ASP A 51 -2.69 -13.74 -2.74
N HIS A 52 -1.94 -12.81 -3.29
CA HIS A 52 -1.96 -12.48 -4.72
C HIS A 52 -0.61 -12.74 -5.41
N PRO A 53 -0.35 -13.92 -5.93
CA PRO A 53 0.98 -14.32 -6.41
C PRO A 53 1.33 -13.78 -7.81
N ILE A 54 0.51 -12.94 -8.46
CA ILE A 54 0.67 -12.58 -9.87
C ILE A 54 2.05 -12.00 -10.20
N ALA A 55 2.62 -11.19 -9.32
CA ALA A 55 3.94 -10.60 -9.54
C ALA A 55 5.08 -11.64 -9.49
N LYS A 56 4.91 -12.75 -8.77
CA LYS A 56 5.86 -13.88 -8.68
C LYS A 56 6.24 -14.42 -10.05
N TYR A 57 5.31 -14.40 -11.01
CA TYR A 57 5.51 -14.92 -12.36
C TYR A 57 6.18 -13.93 -13.32
N SER A 58 6.53 -12.76 -12.86
CA SER A 58 7.27 -11.78 -13.66
C SER A 58 8.73 -12.19 -13.79
N ARG A 59 9.27 -12.23 -15.02
CA ARG A 59 10.70 -12.45 -15.27
C ARG A 59 11.62 -11.43 -14.58
N TYR A 60 11.08 -10.35 -14.07
CA TYR A 60 11.80 -9.30 -13.37
C TYR A 60 11.87 -9.51 -11.84
N VAL A 61 11.15 -10.48 -11.31
CA VAL A 61 11.24 -10.87 -9.90
C VAL A 61 12.33 -11.91 -9.75
N ALA A 62 13.43 -11.53 -9.10
CA ALA A 62 14.58 -12.40 -8.89
C ALA A 62 14.34 -13.42 -7.77
N ARG A 63 13.53 -13.06 -6.75
CA ARG A 63 13.13 -13.94 -5.64
C ARG A 63 11.70 -13.66 -5.22
N SER A 64 11.00 -14.71 -4.82
CA SER A 64 9.67 -14.58 -4.21
C SER A 64 9.61 -15.33 -2.89
N PHE A 65 8.88 -14.78 -1.94
CA PHE A 65 8.67 -15.32 -0.61
C PHE A 65 7.17 -15.45 -0.34
N GLU A 66 6.78 -16.54 0.27
CA GLU A 66 5.47 -16.67 0.90
C GLU A 66 5.62 -16.38 2.39
N TRP A 67 4.72 -15.58 2.93
CA TRP A 67 4.73 -15.17 4.33
C TRP A 67 3.31 -15.19 4.91
N ALA A 68 3.19 -15.10 6.24
CA ALA A 68 1.89 -15.18 6.91
C ALA A 68 0.96 -13.97 6.65
N GLY A 69 1.48 -12.92 6.03
CA GLY A 69 0.73 -11.71 5.69
C GLY A 69 0.85 -10.57 6.70
N PRO A 70 0.32 -9.40 6.35
CA PRO A 70 0.49 -8.17 7.15
C PRO A 70 -0.28 -8.18 8.46
N SER A 71 -1.29 -9.02 8.61
CA SER A 71 -2.08 -9.15 9.84
C SER A 71 -1.45 -10.09 10.88
N ASP A 72 -0.40 -10.82 10.52
CA ASP A 72 0.34 -11.67 11.44
C ASP A 72 1.13 -10.84 12.45
N LYS A 73 1.13 -11.26 13.73
CA LYS A 73 1.82 -10.56 14.80
C LYS A 73 3.33 -10.52 14.61
N GLY A 74 3.91 -11.53 13.93
CA GLY A 74 5.31 -11.65 13.59
C GLY A 74 5.70 -10.97 12.27
N ALA A 75 4.77 -10.35 11.55
CA ALA A 75 5.01 -9.81 10.20
C ALA A 75 6.19 -8.81 10.13
N ALA A 76 6.29 -7.91 11.09
CA ALA A 76 7.40 -6.95 11.15
C ALA A 76 8.73 -7.63 11.54
N ASP A 77 8.68 -8.65 12.40
CA ASP A 77 9.85 -9.45 12.80
C ASP A 77 10.40 -10.20 11.60
N TRP A 78 9.52 -10.83 10.84
CA TRP A 78 9.87 -11.53 9.61
C TRP A 78 10.57 -10.63 8.60
N LEU A 79 10.10 -9.40 8.41
CA LEU A 79 10.74 -8.43 7.51
C LEU A 79 12.15 -8.04 7.98
N VAL A 80 12.35 -7.84 9.28
CA VAL A 80 13.67 -7.54 9.85
C VAL A 80 14.60 -8.74 9.69
N GLU A 81 14.12 -9.96 9.96
CA GLU A 81 14.88 -11.18 9.79
C GLU A 81 15.26 -11.42 8.33
N LEU A 82 14.34 -11.20 7.39
CA LEU A 82 14.61 -11.28 5.95
C LEU A 82 15.74 -10.33 5.55
N SER A 83 15.74 -9.11 6.08
CA SER A 83 16.83 -8.16 5.85
C SER A 83 18.16 -8.64 6.42
N SER A 84 18.16 -9.18 7.63
CA SER A 84 19.37 -9.64 8.29
C SER A 84 19.98 -10.87 7.63
N SER A 85 19.12 -11.83 7.24
CA SER A 85 19.54 -13.13 6.67
C SER A 85 20.06 -13.03 5.24
N HIS A 86 19.51 -12.11 4.45
CA HIS A 86 19.80 -12.01 3.02
C HIS A 86 20.57 -10.75 2.65
N ARG A 87 20.86 -9.90 3.63
CA ARG A 87 21.60 -8.62 3.49
C ARG A 87 21.14 -7.74 2.33
N PRO A 88 19.81 -7.52 2.13
CA PRO A 88 19.34 -6.52 1.19
C PRO A 88 19.58 -5.11 1.74
N GLU A 89 20.83 -4.82 2.06
CA GLU A 89 21.21 -3.56 2.68
C GLU A 89 20.71 -2.38 1.87
N ARG A 90 19.88 -1.55 2.52
CA ARG A 90 19.32 -0.34 1.93
C ARG A 90 18.34 -0.57 0.76
N TRP A 91 17.77 -1.76 0.63
CA TRP A 91 16.72 -2.00 -0.35
C TRP A 91 15.47 -1.16 -0.04
N VAL A 92 14.77 -0.79 -1.10
CA VAL A 92 13.54 0.00 -0.97
C VAL A 92 12.39 -0.94 -0.67
N LEU A 93 11.62 -0.64 0.39
CA LEU A 93 10.43 -1.38 0.77
C LEU A 93 9.19 -0.73 0.18
N PHE A 94 8.48 -1.45 -0.70
CA PHE A 94 7.22 -1.03 -1.29
C PHE A 94 6.06 -1.83 -0.70
N ALA A 95 5.07 -1.16 -0.15
CA ALA A 95 3.81 -1.75 0.24
C ALA A 95 2.84 -1.73 -0.95
N GLY A 96 2.37 -2.90 -1.39
CA GLY A 96 1.54 -3.08 -2.58
C GLY A 96 0.03 -3.04 -2.33
N GLY A 97 -0.40 -3.08 -1.07
CA GLY A 97 -1.81 -3.08 -0.65
C GLY A 97 -2.04 -2.28 0.64
N ASP A 98 -3.30 -2.04 0.97
CA ASP A 98 -3.68 -1.22 2.13
C ASP A 98 -3.23 -1.82 3.46
N GLU A 99 -3.23 -3.15 3.59
CA GLU A 99 -2.81 -3.84 4.82
C GLU A 99 -1.29 -3.78 4.99
N GLU A 100 -0.52 -3.95 3.90
CA GLU A 100 0.92 -3.79 3.90
C GLU A 100 1.31 -2.34 4.20
N VAL A 101 0.59 -1.36 3.66
CA VAL A 101 0.78 0.06 3.99
C VAL A 101 0.59 0.30 5.49
N ARG A 102 -0.46 -0.26 6.10
CA ARG A 102 -0.71 -0.15 7.54
C ARG A 102 0.38 -0.81 8.37
N LEU A 103 0.80 -2.02 7.99
CA LEU A 103 1.90 -2.72 8.67
C LEU A 103 3.17 -1.89 8.65
N VAL A 104 3.58 -1.43 7.46
CA VAL A 104 4.83 -0.68 7.28
C VAL A 104 4.77 0.66 8.02
N ALA A 105 3.65 1.38 7.92
CA ALA A 105 3.47 2.66 8.59
C ALA A 105 3.54 2.54 10.13
N ARG A 106 2.88 1.52 10.71
CA ARG A 106 2.89 1.28 12.16
C ARG A 106 4.24 0.83 12.69
N ASN A 107 5.06 0.21 11.86
CA ASN A 107 6.40 -0.27 12.20
C ASN A 107 7.50 0.57 11.55
N HIS A 108 7.19 1.79 11.11
CA HIS A 108 8.07 2.64 10.33
C HIS A 108 9.45 2.82 10.96
N ALA A 109 9.53 3.26 12.23
CA ALA A 109 10.79 3.49 12.93
C ALA A 109 11.67 2.23 13.05
N ARG A 110 11.04 1.06 13.11
CA ARG A 110 11.74 -0.23 13.16
C ARG A 110 12.23 -0.64 11.78
N LEU A 111 11.36 -0.58 10.77
CA LEU A 111 11.66 -1.04 9.41
C LEU A 111 12.64 -0.12 8.67
N GLN A 112 12.68 1.18 8.98
CA GLN A 112 13.66 2.10 8.38
C GLN A 112 15.12 1.81 8.77
N ARG A 113 15.35 1.00 9.82
CA ARG A 113 16.69 0.53 10.18
C ARG A 113 17.19 -0.58 9.24
N ALA A 114 16.24 -1.34 8.66
CA ALA A 114 16.50 -2.46 7.77
C ALA A 114 16.35 -2.11 6.28
N TYR A 115 15.44 -1.19 5.97
CA TYR A 115 15.04 -0.82 4.61
C TYR A 115 14.98 0.69 4.42
N ARG A 116 14.99 1.13 3.17
CA ARG A 116 14.50 2.46 2.77
C ARG A 116 12.99 2.38 2.63
N VAL A 117 12.26 2.87 3.62
CA VAL A 117 10.80 2.80 3.67
C VAL A 117 10.21 3.95 2.86
N THR A 118 9.36 3.65 1.88
CA THR A 118 8.66 4.66 1.06
C THR A 118 7.33 5.10 1.68
N THR A 119 6.76 4.27 2.55
CA THR A 119 5.50 4.55 3.26
C THR A 119 5.79 5.51 4.41
N PRO A 120 5.08 6.64 4.55
CA PRO A 120 5.19 7.51 5.73
C PRO A 120 4.81 6.79 7.04
N PRO A 121 5.20 7.34 8.21
CA PRO A 121 4.79 6.78 9.50
C PRO A 121 3.28 6.87 9.73
N TRP A 122 2.78 6.13 10.72
CA TRP A 122 1.34 5.95 10.95
C TRP A 122 0.60 7.25 11.24
N GLU A 123 1.23 8.21 11.87
CA GLU A 123 0.68 9.54 12.18
C GLU A 123 0.21 10.26 10.90
N ILE A 124 0.85 9.99 9.78
CA ILE A 124 0.49 10.55 8.46
C ILE A 124 -0.46 9.60 7.72
N VAL A 125 -0.09 8.32 7.60
CA VAL A 125 -0.86 7.34 6.84
C VAL A 125 -2.24 7.09 7.45
N GLY A 126 -2.34 7.10 8.79
CA GLY A 126 -3.60 6.87 9.50
C GLY A 126 -4.69 7.88 9.11
N MET A 127 -4.33 9.13 8.88
CA MET A 127 -5.26 10.15 8.39
C MET A 127 -5.78 9.83 6.98
N ALA A 128 -4.89 9.36 6.10
CA ALA A 128 -5.28 9.00 4.73
C ALA A 128 -6.11 7.71 4.66
N CYS A 129 -6.05 6.86 5.68
CA CYS A 129 -6.83 5.62 5.75
C CYS A 129 -8.30 5.85 6.19
N ASP A 130 -8.64 6.99 6.79
CA ASP A 130 -10.01 7.35 7.21
C ASP A 130 -10.56 8.44 6.28
N LYS A 131 -11.59 8.10 5.50
CA LYS A 131 -12.18 9.03 4.53
C LYS A 131 -12.77 10.29 5.18
N ARG A 132 -13.23 10.20 6.43
CA ARG A 132 -13.72 11.37 7.16
C ARG A 132 -12.58 12.33 7.46
N LEU A 133 -11.48 11.82 8.02
CA LEU A 133 -10.32 12.64 8.37
C LEU A 133 -9.67 13.28 7.15
N ILE A 134 -9.57 12.54 6.03
CA ILE A 134 -8.98 13.13 4.82
C ILE A 134 -9.87 14.23 4.22
N HIS A 135 -11.21 14.11 4.26
CA HIS A 135 -12.12 15.17 3.81
C HIS A 135 -12.08 16.38 4.73
N GLU A 136 -12.06 16.18 6.05
CA GLU A 136 -11.91 17.26 7.03
C GLU A 136 -10.60 18.03 6.80
N HIS A 137 -9.51 17.28 6.59
CA HIS A 137 -8.19 17.88 6.34
C HIS A 137 -8.12 18.60 4.99
N ALA A 138 -8.68 18.01 3.94
CA ALA A 138 -8.78 18.65 2.62
C ALA A 138 -9.50 20.01 2.71
N GLY A 139 -10.64 20.06 3.42
CA GLY A 139 -11.38 21.30 3.65
C GLY A 139 -10.57 22.33 4.43
N ALA A 140 -9.81 21.91 5.44
CA ALA A 140 -8.98 22.78 6.25
C ALA A 140 -7.82 23.45 5.45
N VAL A 141 -7.36 22.81 4.38
CA VAL A 141 -6.29 23.33 3.50
C VAL A 141 -6.83 23.89 2.17
N GLY A 142 -8.15 24.06 2.05
CA GLY A 142 -8.78 24.66 0.87
C GLY A 142 -8.85 23.75 -0.36
N VAL A 143 -8.75 22.42 -0.18
CA VAL A 143 -8.91 21.45 -1.28
C VAL A 143 -10.36 21.00 -1.32
N ASP A 144 -11.01 21.16 -2.47
CA ASP A 144 -12.38 20.74 -2.68
C ASP A 144 -12.52 19.21 -2.56
N SER A 145 -13.57 18.77 -1.87
CA SER A 145 -13.90 17.36 -1.74
C SER A 145 -15.38 17.12 -2.10
N PRO A 146 -15.74 15.92 -2.57
CA PRO A 146 -17.13 15.59 -2.82
C PRO A 146 -18.00 15.76 -1.57
N TRP A 147 -19.25 16.18 -1.75
CA TRP A 147 -20.23 16.17 -0.66
C TRP A 147 -20.23 14.80 0.02
N SER A 148 -20.02 14.80 1.32
CA SER A 148 -19.93 13.57 2.11
C SER A 148 -20.58 13.75 3.47
N ARG A 149 -21.22 12.69 3.97
CA ARG A 149 -21.79 12.61 5.32
C ARG A 149 -21.34 11.32 5.98
N TYR A 150 -21.23 11.35 7.30
CA TYR A 150 -20.70 10.26 8.13
C TYR A 150 -21.67 9.96 9.28
N PRO A 151 -22.88 9.45 8.97
CA PRO A 151 -23.89 9.15 9.99
C PRO A 151 -23.36 8.05 10.92
N ARG A 152 -23.70 8.15 12.21
CA ARG A 152 -23.24 7.26 13.28
C ARG A 152 -24.23 6.12 13.55
N ASN A 153 -25.49 6.32 13.20
CA ASN A 153 -26.57 5.38 13.44
C ASN A 153 -27.65 5.52 12.37
N ARG A 154 -28.64 4.60 12.41
CA ARG A 154 -29.75 4.52 11.47
C ARG A 154 -30.65 5.75 11.52
N ASP A 155 -30.85 6.35 12.69
CA ASP A 155 -31.73 7.53 12.84
C ASP A 155 -31.12 8.74 12.12
N GLU A 156 -29.83 8.94 12.25
CA GLU A 156 -29.11 9.98 11.49
C GLU A 156 -29.21 9.74 9.96
N VAL A 157 -29.17 8.48 9.53
CA VAL A 157 -29.36 8.10 8.11
C VAL A 157 -30.78 8.40 7.66
N ALA A 158 -31.79 8.12 8.48
CA ALA A 158 -33.22 8.29 8.14
C ALA A 158 -33.55 9.76 7.87
N VAL A 159 -32.92 10.69 8.58
CA VAL A 159 -33.16 12.15 8.44
C VAL A 159 -32.14 12.85 7.55
N LEU A 160 -31.22 12.12 6.95
CA LEU A 160 -30.15 12.68 6.13
C LEU A 160 -30.70 13.46 4.93
N ASP A 161 -30.42 14.76 4.86
CA ASP A 161 -30.73 15.56 3.68
C ASP A 161 -29.70 15.28 2.57
N CYS A 162 -30.15 14.63 1.49
CA CYS A 162 -29.31 14.28 0.36
C CYS A 162 -30.13 14.16 -0.93
N ARG A 163 -29.47 14.43 -2.05
CA ARG A 163 -30.04 14.20 -3.39
C ARG A 163 -29.58 12.85 -3.92
N PHE A 164 -30.51 12.01 -4.30
CA PHE A 164 -30.22 10.72 -4.95
C PHE A 164 -29.91 10.88 -6.46
N PRO A 165 -29.09 9.99 -7.05
CA PRO A 165 -28.44 8.85 -6.41
C PRO A 165 -27.22 9.25 -5.58
N ILE A 166 -26.91 8.47 -4.53
CA ILE A 166 -25.71 8.61 -3.73
C ILE A 166 -24.87 7.33 -3.76
N ILE A 167 -23.61 7.47 -3.33
CA ILE A 167 -22.68 6.33 -3.21
C ILE A 167 -22.35 6.11 -1.74
N LEU A 168 -22.62 4.90 -1.26
CA LEU A 168 -22.17 4.42 0.04
C LEU A 168 -20.78 3.83 -0.07
N LYS A 169 -19.91 4.16 0.87
CA LYS A 169 -18.56 3.59 0.99
C LYS A 169 -18.24 3.33 2.45
N PRO A 170 -17.51 2.25 2.80
CA PRO A 170 -17.00 2.10 4.15
C PRO A 170 -16.07 3.28 4.47
N ARG A 171 -16.19 3.84 5.67
CA ARG A 171 -15.32 4.94 6.14
C ARG A 171 -13.85 4.50 6.15
N VAL A 172 -13.62 3.33 6.72
CA VAL A 172 -12.30 2.69 6.79
C VAL A 172 -12.40 1.33 6.13
N HIS A 173 -11.45 1.01 5.27
CA HIS A 173 -11.36 -0.33 4.67
C HIS A 173 -10.60 -1.24 5.65
N ALA A 174 -11.31 -1.92 6.52
CA ALA A 174 -10.74 -2.85 7.50
C ALA A 174 -11.40 -4.24 7.33
N GLY A 175 -10.65 -5.18 6.75
CA GLY A 175 -11.12 -6.55 6.57
C GLY A 175 -12.25 -6.73 5.56
N ARG A 176 -12.65 -7.99 5.37
CA ARG A 176 -13.80 -8.38 4.55
C ARG A 176 -15.04 -8.55 5.43
N ASN A 177 -16.07 -7.80 5.16
CA ASN A 177 -17.41 -8.03 5.68
C ASN A 177 -18.43 -7.93 4.53
N ALA A 178 -19.70 -8.22 4.77
CA ALA A 178 -20.75 -8.19 3.75
C ALA A 178 -20.84 -6.79 3.08
N PHE A 179 -20.61 -5.72 3.85
CA PHE A 179 -20.63 -4.35 3.32
C PHE A 179 -19.36 -4.02 2.51
N SER A 180 -18.23 -4.55 2.88
CA SER A 180 -16.95 -4.29 2.20
C SER A 180 -16.69 -5.22 1.00
N ALA A 181 -17.57 -6.20 0.74
CA ALA A 181 -17.50 -7.06 -0.43
C ALA A 181 -17.57 -6.26 -1.75
N ALA A 182 -18.35 -5.17 -1.76
CA ALA A 182 -18.29 -4.16 -2.81
C ALA A 182 -17.63 -2.90 -2.25
N LYS A 183 -16.61 -2.37 -2.95
CA LYS A 183 -15.91 -1.14 -2.54
C LYS A 183 -16.82 0.09 -2.46
N ALA A 184 -17.98 0.05 -3.11
CA ALA A 184 -18.96 1.12 -3.14
C ALA A 184 -20.34 0.55 -3.54
N TRP A 185 -21.39 1.16 -3.02
CA TRP A 185 -22.78 0.83 -3.34
C TRP A 185 -23.49 2.08 -3.85
N ARG A 186 -24.07 2.02 -5.03
CA ARG A 186 -24.99 3.04 -5.49
C ARG A 186 -26.36 2.79 -4.85
N VAL A 187 -26.98 3.85 -4.34
CA VAL A 187 -28.36 3.85 -3.85
C VAL A 187 -29.14 4.98 -4.51
N ASP A 188 -30.33 4.65 -4.98
CA ASP A 188 -31.12 5.55 -5.82
C ASP A 188 -32.28 6.21 -5.05
N ASP A 189 -32.56 5.73 -3.83
CA ASP A 189 -33.62 6.27 -2.97
C ASP A 189 -33.38 6.02 -1.47
N ARG A 190 -34.25 6.58 -0.64
CA ARG A 190 -34.19 6.50 0.83
C ARG A 190 -34.39 5.07 1.34
N ALA A 191 -35.30 4.31 0.76
CA ALA A 191 -35.56 2.95 1.20
C ALA A 191 -34.35 2.04 0.96
N ALA A 192 -33.73 2.14 -0.22
CA ALA A 192 -32.48 1.45 -0.54
C ALA A 192 -31.32 1.88 0.36
N LEU A 193 -31.25 3.17 0.74
CA LEU A 193 -30.25 3.68 1.67
C LEU A 193 -30.37 3.02 3.04
N LEU A 194 -31.56 2.99 3.62
CA LEU A 194 -31.82 2.40 4.92
C LEU A 194 -31.57 0.89 4.92
N ALA A 195 -32.03 0.18 3.87
CA ALA A 195 -31.83 -1.26 3.73
C ALA A 195 -30.36 -1.67 3.55
N ARG A 196 -29.49 -0.75 3.15
CA ARG A 196 -28.03 -1.01 2.99
C ARG A 196 -27.22 -0.62 4.21
N TYR A 197 -27.77 0.21 5.08
CA TYR A 197 -27.09 0.65 6.30
C TYR A 197 -27.19 -0.40 7.41
N ASP A 198 -28.28 -1.18 7.43
CA ASP A 198 -28.49 -2.30 8.35
C ASP A 198 -27.58 -3.50 7.98
#